data_6dacb46da92f4d4a026b2426a07a6571
#
_entry.id   6dacb46da92f4d4a026b2426a07a6571
#
_cell.length_a   1.000
_cell.length_b   1.000
_cell.length_c   1.000
_cell.angle_alpha   90.00
_cell.angle_beta   90.00
_cell.angle_gamma   90.00
#
_symmetry.space_group_name_H-M   'P 1'
#
loop_
_entity.id
_entity.type
_entity.pdbx_description
1 polymer ?
#
loop_
_entity_poly.entity_id
_entity_poly.type
_entity_poly.pdbx_seq_one_letter_code
_entity_poly.pdbx_strand_id
1 'polypeptide(L)'
;MYKRQILACGCFWGPEIKFSKLNGVYKTEVGYCGGNTSKTSYQEVCEGDTNHAEVVKLDFDPNIISYEKILDYFFEIHDPTTLNSQGLDFGTQYRSEIFYLNDNQKNIAKKMIEKYNKILSGKIVTKLSQIKNYCTAEEYHQKYLEKR
;
A
#
# COMPACT_ATOMS: atom_id res chain seq x y z
N MET A 1 -7.97 1.08 20.79
CA MET A 1 -6.81 1.79 20.20
C MET A 1 -6.71 1.47 18.72
N TYR A 2 -6.60 2.48 17.89
CA TYR A 2 -6.47 2.27 16.45
C TYR A 2 -5.05 1.87 16.10
N LYS A 3 -4.91 1.04 15.07
CA LYS A 3 -3.62 0.69 14.48
C LYS A 3 -3.54 1.25 13.08
N ARG A 4 -2.33 1.35 12.58
CA ARG A 4 -2.03 1.98 11.30
C ARG A 4 -1.24 1.04 10.42
N GLN A 5 -1.47 1.10 9.11
CA GLN A 5 -0.62 0.39 8.15
C GLN A 5 -0.52 1.15 6.83
N ILE A 6 0.52 0.82 6.07
CA ILE A 6 0.84 1.49 4.82
C ILE A 6 1.07 0.43 3.74
N LEU A 7 0.29 0.52 2.66
CA LEU A 7 0.27 -0.49 1.61
C LEU A 7 0.41 0.14 0.23
N ALA A 8 1.25 -0.45 -0.61
CA ALA A 8 1.45 -0.04 -1.99
C ALA A 8 0.89 -1.11 -2.94
N CYS A 9 -0.08 -0.76 -3.76
CA CYS A 9 -0.72 -1.68 -4.70
C CYS A 9 -1.11 -0.99 -6.02
N GLY A 10 -0.20 -0.20 -6.57
CA GLY A 10 -0.41 0.52 -7.81
C GLY A 10 -0.88 1.94 -7.57
N CYS A 11 -1.56 2.53 -8.56
CA CYS A 11 -2.14 3.87 -8.43
C CYS A 11 -3.03 3.92 -7.18
N PHE A 12 -2.80 4.89 -6.32
CA PHE A 12 -3.46 4.93 -5.00
C PHE A 12 -4.92 5.40 -5.02
N TRP A 13 -5.44 5.87 -6.14
CA TRP A 13 -6.83 6.33 -6.21
C TRP A 13 -7.85 5.20 -5.99
N GLY A 14 -7.69 4.09 -6.70
CA GLY A 14 -8.59 2.93 -6.58
C GLY A 14 -8.47 2.22 -5.24
N PRO A 15 -7.25 1.89 -4.81
CA PRO A 15 -7.06 1.29 -3.48
C PRO A 15 -7.62 2.12 -2.33
N GLU A 16 -7.47 3.44 -2.35
CA GLU A 16 -8.01 4.26 -1.27
C GLU A 16 -9.51 4.09 -1.12
N ILE A 17 -10.28 4.18 -2.21
CA ILE A 17 -11.74 4.04 -2.11
C ILE A 17 -12.13 2.61 -1.68
N LYS A 18 -11.41 1.61 -2.13
CA LYS A 18 -11.68 0.22 -1.75
C LYS A 18 -11.40 -0.03 -0.27
N PHE A 19 -10.26 0.40 0.24
CA PHE A 19 -9.95 0.24 1.67
C PHE A 19 -10.89 1.05 2.56
N SER A 20 -11.30 2.23 2.12
CA SER A 20 -12.21 3.07 2.91
C SER A 20 -13.56 2.42 3.16
N LYS A 21 -13.97 1.46 2.33
CA LYS A 21 -15.23 0.75 2.46
C LYS A 21 -15.17 -0.47 3.39
N LEU A 22 -13.98 -0.86 3.84
CA LEU A 22 -13.85 -1.98 4.76
C LEU A 22 -14.36 -1.60 6.15
N ASN A 23 -15.21 -2.46 6.71
CA ASN A 23 -15.68 -2.26 8.07
C ASN A 23 -14.52 -2.38 9.04
N GLY A 24 -14.32 -1.37 9.86
CA GLY A 24 -13.20 -1.28 10.80
C GLY A 24 -12.09 -0.34 10.36
N VAL A 25 -12.10 0.12 9.10
CA VAL A 25 -11.18 1.15 8.62
C VAL A 25 -11.84 2.51 8.84
N TYR A 26 -11.20 3.36 9.63
CA TYR A 26 -11.76 4.67 10.01
C TYR A 26 -11.24 5.80 9.17
N LYS A 27 -10.01 5.70 8.73
CA LYS A 27 -9.36 6.79 8.02
C LYS A 27 -8.43 6.23 6.97
N THR A 28 -8.43 6.85 5.80
CA THR A 28 -7.48 6.57 4.74
C THR A 28 -6.79 7.87 4.34
N GLU A 29 -5.54 7.74 3.91
CA GLU A 29 -4.76 8.85 3.39
C GLU A 29 -3.84 8.28 2.31
N VAL A 30 -3.75 8.95 1.17
CA VAL A 30 -2.78 8.54 0.15
C VAL A 30 -1.49 9.31 0.31
N GLY A 31 -0.39 8.67 -0.05
CA GLY A 31 0.93 9.26 0.10
C GLY A 31 1.99 8.52 -0.70
N TYR A 32 3.23 8.84 -0.37
CA TYR A 32 4.42 8.25 -0.99
C TYR A 32 5.30 7.68 0.11
N CYS A 33 5.94 6.55 -0.14
CA CYS A 33 6.73 5.88 0.89
C CYS A 33 7.82 5.01 0.27
N GLY A 34 8.88 4.81 1.03
CA GLY A 34 9.96 3.90 0.66
C GLY A 34 11.03 4.52 -0.24
N GLY A 35 10.90 5.79 -0.57
CA GLY A 35 11.84 6.48 -1.44
C GLY A 35 13.04 7.08 -0.73
N ASN A 36 13.79 7.87 -1.48
CA ASN A 36 15.07 8.43 -1.04
C ASN A 36 14.96 9.80 -0.38
N THR A 37 13.79 10.43 -0.43
CA THR A 37 13.56 11.78 0.08
C THR A 37 12.45 11.79 1.11
N SER A 38 12.57 12.63 2.15
CA SER A 38 11.55 12.77 3.18
C SER A 38 10.33 13.54 2.70
N LYS A 39 10.48 14.35 1.64
CA LYS A 39 9.40 15.10 1.01
C LYS A 39 9.47 14.90 -0.49
N THR A 40 8.32 14.83 -1.13
CA THR A 40 8.24 14.67 -2.57
C THR A 40 6.91 15.18 -3.09
N SER A 41 6.77 15.22 -4.41
CA SER A 41 5.53 15.58 -5.10
C SER A 41 5.18 14.50 -6.11
N TYR A 42 3.94 14.50 -6.56
CA TYR A 42 3.48 13.57 -7.60
C TYR A 42 4.37 13.64 -8.85
N GLN A 43 4.72 14.87 -9.25
CA GLN A 43 5.58 15.07 -10.42
C GLN A 43 6.94 14.41 -10.24
N GLU A 44 7.59 14.60 -9.09
CA GLU A 44 8.89 14.01 -8.80
C GLU A 44 8.83 12.48 -8.76
N VAL A 45 7.76 11.93 -8.17
CA VAL A 45 7.56 10.47 -8.11
C VAL A 45 7.39 9.90 -9.52
N CYS A 46 6.61 10.58 -10.38
CA CYS A 46 6.39 10.15 -11.76
C CYS A 46 7.66 10.22 -12.62
N GLU A 47 8.60 11.09 -12.28
CA GLU A 47 9.89 11.14 -12.94
C GLU A 47 10.76 9.92 -12.65
N GLY A 48 10.44 9.16 -11.59
CA GLY A 48 11.08 7.90 -11.27
C GLY A 48 12.38 8.01 -10.49
N ASP A 49 12.82 9.20 -10.11
CA ASP A 49 14.10 9.42 -9.44
C ASP A 49 14.05 9.28 -7.93
N THR A 50 12.85 9.35 -7.33
CA THR A 50 12.70 9.32 -5.87
C THR A 50 12.65 7.93 -5.30
N ASN A 51 12.34 6.93 -6.12
CA ASN A 51 12.08 5.54 -5.72
C ASN A 51 10.92 5.39 -4.71
N HIS A 52 10.07 6.40 -4.59
CA HIS A 52 8.85 6.29 -3.77
C HIS A 52 7.80 5.44 -4.44
N ALA A 53 7.02 4.69 -3.63
CA ALA A 53 5.80 4.04 -4.09
C ALA A 53 4.60 4.90 -3.72
N GLU A 54 3.56 4.85 -4.55
CA GLU A 54 2.24 5.39 -4.18
C GLU A 54 1.62 4.43 -3.17
N VAL A 55 1.18 4.96 -2.03
CA VAL A 55 0.69 4.13 -0.93
C VAL A 55 -0.64 4.66 -0.38
N VAL A 56 -1.37 3.76 0.27
CA VAL A 56 -2.51 4.11 1.12
C VAL A 56 -2.12 3.84 2.57
N LYS A 57 -2.28 4.87 3.40
CA LYS A 57 -2.14 4.74 4.85
C LYS A 57 -3.54 4.60 5.44
N LEU A 58 -3.77 3.56 6.23
CA LEU A 58 -5.05 3.37 6.87
C LEU A 58 -4.92 3.29 8.38
N ASP A 59 -5.91 3.85 9.07
CA ASP A 59 -6.13 3.66 10.49
C ASP A 59 -7.30 2.70 10.66
N PHE A 60 -7.12 1.62 11.43
CA PHE A 60 -8.13 0.58 11.60
C PHE A 60 -8.29 0.16 13.06
N ASP A 61 -9.48 -0.36 13.38
CA ASP A 61 -9.77 -0.91 14.70
C ASP A 61 -9.51 -2.41 14.70
N PRO A 62 -8.50 -2.89 15.44
CA PRO A 62 -8.16 -4.32 15.45
C PRO A 62 -9.24 -5.20 16.08
N ASN A 63 -10.22 -4.61 16.79
CA ASN A 63 -11.35 -5.34 17.33
C ASN A 63 -12.43 -5.61 16.27
N ILE A 64 -12.40 -4.90 15.17
CA ILE A 64 -13.38 -5.05 14.07
C ILE A 64 -12.74 -5.76 12.89
N ILE A 65 -11.52 -5.39 12.51
CA ILE A 65 -10.81 -6.02 11.41
C ILE A 65 -9.34 -6.26 11.79
N SER A 66 -8.83 -7.44 11.50
CA SER A 66 -7.43 -7.76 11.80
C SER A 66 -6.50 -7.27 10.69
N TYR A 67 -5.23 -7.11 11.02
CA TYR A 67 -4.20 -6.81 10.04
C TYR A 67 -4.16 -7.88 8.95
N GLU A 68 -4.30 -9.16 9.33
CA GLU A 68 -4.34 -10.26 8.38
C GLU A 68 -5.47 -10.13 7.37
N LYS A 69 -6.67 -9.75 7.83
CA LYS A 69 -7.83 -9.54 6.94
C LYS A 69 -7.60 -8.39 5.98
N ILE A 70 -6.98 -7.33 6.43
CA ILE A 70 -6.63 -6.21 5.55
C ILE A 70 -5.63 -6.67 4.50
N LEU A 71 -4.64 -7.49 4.87
CA LEU A 71 -3.69 -8.03 3.91
C LEU A 71 -4.33 -9.03 2.95
N ASP A 72 -5.31 -9.83 3.39
CA ASP A 72 -6.09 -10.66 2.46
C ASP A 72 -6.72 -9.79 1.38
N TYR A 73 -7.35 -8.69 1.79
CA TYR A 73 -7.97 -7.76 0.86
C TYR A 73 -6.95 -7.07 -0.05
N PHE A 74 -5.79 -6.70 0.51
CA PHE A 74 -4.68 -6.15 -0.26
C PHE A 74 -4.30 -7.06 -1.43
N PHE A 75 -4.14 -8.36 -1.18
CA PHE A 75 -3.80 -9.31 -2.23
C PHE A 75 -4.95 -9.56 -3.22
N GLU A 76 -6.19 -9.32 -2.82
CA GLU A 76 -7.36 -9.48 -3.71
C GLU A 76 -7.52 -8.32 -4.68
N ILE A 77 -7.18 -7.09 -4.26
CA ILE A 77 -7.53 -5.90 -5.04
C ILE A 77 -6.47 -5.50 -6.05
N HIS A 78 -5.35 -6.20 -6.12
CA HIS A 78 -4.31 -5.91 -7.11
C HIS A 78 -3.59 -7.19 -7.53
N ASP A 79 -2.78 -7.09 -8.57
CA ASP A 79 -1.95 -8.21 -9.03
C ASP A 79 -0.58 -8.12 -8.37
N PRO A 80 -0.26 -9.00 -7.41
CA PRO A 80 1.03 -8.96 -6.72
C PRO A 80 2.15 -9.67 -7.47
N THR A 81 1.90 -10.08 -8.72
CA THR A 81 2.87 -10.83 -9.55
C THR A 81 3.54 -9.99 -10.63
N THR A 82 3.18 -8.72 -10.76
CA THR A 82 3.72 -7.83 -11.79
C THR A 82 4.76 -6.89 -11.17
N LEU A 83 6.01 -7.06 -11.58
CA LEU A 83 7.11 -6.26 -11.03
C LEU A 83 7.01 -4.81 -11.49
N ASN A 84 6.98 -3.88 -10.51
CA ASN A 84 6.95 -2.44 -10.75
C ASN A 84 5.87 -2.02 -11.74
N SER A 85 4.69 -2.67 -11.67
CA SER A 85 3.57 -2.33 -12.54
C SER A 85 2.26 -2.82 -11.97
N GLN A 86 1.15 -2.16 -12.36
CA GLN A 86 -0.21 -2.61 -12.10
C GLN A 86 -1.06 -2.25 -13.32
N GLY A 87 -1.60 -3.27 -13.97
CA GLY A 87 -2.39 -3.07 -15.17
C GLY A 87 -1.59 -2.32 -16.23
N LEU A 88 -2.08 -1.16 -16.64
CA LEU A 88 -1.42 -0.31 -17.64
C LEU A 88 -0.45 0.70 -17.04
N ASP A 89 -0.32 0.75 -15.72
CA ASP A 89 0.59 1.68 -15.04
C ASP A 89 1.94 1.01 -14.83
N PHE A 90 3.00 1.60 -15.35
CA PHE A 90 4.36 1.08 -15.27
C PHE A 90 5.27 2.06 -14.54
N GLY A 91 6.14 1.53 -13.70
CA GLY A 91 7.12 2.31 -12.95
C GLY A 91 7.24 1.83 -11.51
N THR A 92 8.36 2.15 -10.87
CA THR A 92 8.60 1.75 -9.47
C THR A 92 7.56 2.30 -8.51
N GLN A 93 6.93 3.45 -8.84
CA GLN A 93 5.88 4.05 -8.02
C GLN A 93 4.62 3.19 -7.94
N TYR A 94 4.43 2.26 -8.86
CA TYR A 94 3.25 1.38 -8.92
C TYR A 94 3.54 -0.03 -8.42
N ARG A 95 4.66 -0.25 -7.76
CA ARG A 95 5.04 -1.57 -7.25
C ARG A 95 4.15 -2.03 -6.11
N SER A 96 4.09 -3.35 -5.93
CA SER A 96 3.41 -3.97 -4.79
C SER A 96 4.38 -4.04 -3.61
N GLU A 97 4.01 -3.43 -2.49
CA GLU A 97 4.86 -3.41 -1.30
C GLU A 97 4.04 -3.25 -0.02
N ILE A 98 4.48 -3.92 1.04
CA ILE A 98 3.92 -3.77 2.37
C ILE A 98 4.98 -3.08 3.22
N PHE A 99 4.63 -1.94 3.83
CA PHE A 99 5.52 -1.22 4.73
C PHE A 99 5.09 -1.49 6.16
N TYR A 100 5.93 -2.18 6.93
CA TYR A 100 5.60 -2.51 8.31
C TYR A 100 6.08 -1.41 9.27
N LEU A 101 5.32 -1.20 10.34
CA LEU A 101 5.62 -0.18 11.33
C LEU A 101 6.22 -0.77 12.61
N ASN A 102 6.09 -2.10 12.79
CA ASN A 102 6.64 -2.81 13.95
C ASN A 102 6.86 -4.28 13.59
N ASP A 103 7.52 -5.02 14.50
CA ASP A 103 7.88 -6.41 14.26
C ASP A 103 6.66 -7.33 14.16
N ASN A 104 5.58 -7.03 14.86
CA ASN A 104 4.35 -7.82 14.79
C ASN A 104 3.78 -7.76 13.37
N GLN A 105 3.69 -6.57 12.79
CA GLN A 105 3.25 -6.41 11.40
C GLN A 105 4.19 -7.12 10.44
N LYS A 106 5.50 -7.00 10.65
CA LYS A 106 6.50 -7.67 9.83
C LYS A 106 6.26 -9.18 9.79
N ASN A 107 6.08 -9.78 10.96
CA ASN A 107 5.91 -11.23 11.06
C ASN A 107 4.61 -11.70 10.41
N ILE A 108 3.51 -10.97 10.62
CA ILE A 108 2.22 -11.29 10.01
C ILE A 108 2.29 -11.14 8.49
N ALA A 109 2.85 -10.02 8.01
CA ALA A 109 2.97 -9.77 6.58
C ALA A 109 3.83 -10.83 5.89
N LYS A 110 4.91 -11.26 6.53
CA LYS A 110 5.77 -12.31 6.00
C LYS A 110 5.00 -13.62 5.80
N LYS A 111 4.19 -14.01 6.79
CA LYS A 111 3.35 -15.21 6.69
C LYS A 111 2.30 -15.09 5.59
N MET A 112 1.71 -13.91 5.44
CA MET A 112 0.71 -13.66 4.41
C MET A 112 1.31 -13.72 3.01
N ILE A 113 2.50 -13.16 2.83
CA ILE A 113 3.22 -13.25 1.56
C ILE A 113 3.52 -14.72 1.23
N GLU A 114 3.98 -15.51 2.19
CA GLU A 114 4.24 -16.93 2.00
C GLU A 114 2.97 -17.68 1.60
N LYS A 115 1.87 -17.39 2.27
CA LYS A 115 0.56 -18.01 1.98
C LYS A 115 0.14 -17.76 0.53
N TYR A 116 0.14 -16.50 0.11
CA TYR A 116 -0.28 -16.13 -1.24
C TYR A 116 0.72 -16.56 -2.30
N ASN A 117 2.02 -16.61 -1.94
CA ASN A 117 3.03 -17.11 -2.85
C ASN A 117 2.80 -18.59 -3.20
N LYS A 118 2.34 -19.38 -2.25
CA LYS A 118 1.94 -20.77 -2.53
C LYS A 118 0.74 -20.84 -3.46
N ILE A 119 -0.27 -19.99 -3.21
CA ILE A 119 -1.48 -19.94 -4.03
C ILE A 119 -1.16 -19.52 -5.46
N LEU A 120 -0.21 -18.58 -5.63
CA LEU A 120 0.15 -18.00 -6.93
C LEU A 120 1.41 -18.61 -7.53
N SER A 121 1.75 -19.85 -7.12
CA SER A 121 2.82 -20.65 -7.72
C SER A 121 4.21 -20.01 -7.68
N GLY A 122 4.51 -19.30 -6.59
CA GLY A 122 5.82 -18.69 -6.37
C GLY A 122 6.06 -17.40 -7.15
N LYS A 123 5.02 -16.78 -7.70
CA LYS A 123 5.16 -15.62 -8.60
C LYS A 123 5.02 -14.27 -7.93
N ILE A 124 4.81 -14.22 -6.60
CA ILE A 124 4.63 -12.94 -5.89
C ILE A 124 5.92 -12.14 -5.91
N VAL A 125 5.80 -10.86 -6.27
CA VAL A 125 6.90 -9.89 -6.26
C VAL A 125 6.70 -8.78 -5.21
N THR A 126 5.70 -8.92 -4.36
CA THR A 126 5.43 -7.97 -3.27
C THR A 126 6.63 -7.88 -2.35
N LYS A 127 7.14 -6.67 -2.15
CA LYS A 127 8.24 -6.40 -1.22
C LYS A 127 7.70 -6.18 0.19
N LEU A 128 8.51 -6.49 1.19
CA LEU A 128 8.21 -6.23 2.59
C LEU A 128 9.35 -5.40 3.16
N SER A 129 9.05 -4.17 3.57
CA SER A 129 10.06 -3.22 4.03
C SER A 129 9.59 -2.46 5.26
N GLN A 130 10.53 -2.01 6.08
CA GLN A 130 10.21 -1.10 7.16
C GLN A 130 9.77 0.25 6.58
N ILE A 131 8.84 0.94 7.25
CA ILE A 131 8.43 2.28 6.85
C ILE A 131 9.65 3.19 6.69
N LYS A 132 9.69 3.95 5.60
CA LYS A 132 10.80 4.85 5.29
C LYS A 132 10.27 6.05 4.53
N ASN A 133 10.55 7.25 5.04
CA ASN A 133 10.26 8.51 4.32
C ASN A 133 8.82 8.64 3.83
N TYR A 134 7.84 8.33 4.69
CA TYR A 134 6.44 8.55 4.34
C TYR A 134 6.17 10.05 4.17
N CYS A 135 5.51 10.40 3.08
CA CYS A 135 5.11 11.76 2.75
C CYS A 135 3.66 11.76 2.28
N THR A 136 2.82 12.59 2.92
CA THR A 136 1.42 12.73 2.52
C THR A 136 1.34 13.31 1.10
N ALA A 137 0.50 12.71 0.26
CA ALA A 137 0.29 13.22 -1.10
C ALA A 137 -0.53 14.51 -1.07
N GLU A 138 -0.48 15.23 -2.18
CA GLU A 138 -1.19 16.49 -2.36
C GLU A 138 -2.69 16.31 -2.11
N GLU A 139 -3.34 17.37 -1.62
CA GLU A 139 -4.75 17.33 -1.24
C GLU A 139 -5.65 16.91 -2.41
N TYR A 140 -5.31 17.29 -3.64
CA TYR A 140 -6.13 16.92 -4.79
C TYR A 140 -6.14 15.41 -5.10
N HIS A 141 -5.18 14.65 -4.55
CA HIS A 141 -5.16 13.19 -4.65
C HIS A 141 -5.99 12.52 -3.56
N GLN A 142 -6.22 13.21 -2.43
CA GLN A 142 -6.94 12.61 -1.31
C GLN A 142 -8.39 12.37 -1.69
N LYS A 143 -8.86 11.12 -1.51
CA LYS A 143 -10.23 10.71 -1.84
C LYS A 143 -10.64 11.07 -3.27
N TYR A 144 -9.72 10.91 -4.18
CA TYR A 144 -9.87 11.34 -5.58
C TYR A 144 -11.14 10.78 -6.23
N LEU A 145 -11.37 9.47 -6.11
CA LEU A 145 -12.53 8.84 -6.72
C LEU A 145 -13.84 9.15 -6.00
N GLU A 146 -13.80 9.47 -4.71
CA GLU A 146 -15.00 9.88 -3.97
C GLU A 146 -15.48 11.27 -4.38
N LYS A 147 -14.56 12.15 -4.79
CA LYS A 147 -14.87 13.51 -5.19
C LYS A 147 -15.41 13.60 -6.63
N ARG A 148 -15.36 12.52 -7.36
CA ARG A 148 -15.74 12.48 -8.77
C ARG A 148 -17.14 11.99 -9.01
#